data_507265a5a7e4935639d87867541a6281
#
_entry.id   507265a5a7e4935639d87867541a6281
#
_cell.length_a   1.000
_cell.length_b   1.000
_cell.length_c   1.000
_cell.angle_alpha   90.00
_cell.angle_beta   90.00
_cell.angle_gamma   90.00
#
_symmetry.space_group_name_H-M   'P 1'
#
loop_
_entity.id
_entity.type
_entity.pdbx_description
1 polymer ?
#
loop_
_entity_poly.entity_id
_entity_poly.type
_entity_poly.pdbx_seq_one_letter_code
_entity_poly.pdbx_strand_id
1 'polypeptide(L)'
;MKFPVRFTNPDRHAAGAAGQRRKPIIGVLALLLVAAGLQACSAVKIAYNQAIELSFWQLDGYFDFNETQKTRVREELAKVHQWHRQTQLPVYIEALQRWQTWLPGEVTEAQACAVFDEVRSKLQVISDRALPAAGSVAATLLPEQLNAMQKKFSKLNAEYRSKFIDGTPAALLEKRYKKAISRAEMLYGSLDEPQLLVLKSRLAQSTFDASLSLNENQRRQRDAVQILTPLIASQSTPEQAAPVIQAYFQRALNSPNAAYRNDQERLTRDSCATFAALHNSTTAAQRAKAVQTLTSYAQDFRLLTAQR
;
A
#
# COMPACT_ATOMS: atom_id res chain seq x y z
N MET A 1 31.72 -20.74 -64.94
CA MET A 1 32.14 -22.01 -65.61
C MET A 1 31.41 -23.16 -64.96
N LYS A 2 30.45 -23.72 -65.70
CA LYS A 2 30.15 -25.16 -65.94
C LYS A 2 29.91 -26.07 -64.74
N PHE A 3 28.69 -26.50 -64.69
CA PHE A 3 28.03 -27.75 -64.24
C PHE A 3 28.83 -29.04 -64.54
N PRO A 4 28.47 -30.29 -64.15
CA PRO A 4 27.14 -30.87 -63.93
C PRO A 4 27.04 -31.93 -62.77
N VAL A 5 25.84 -32.14 -62.18
CA VAL A 5 24.89 -33.25 -62.33
C VAL A 5 25.42 -34.67 -62.23
N ARG A 6 24.86 -35.46 -61.26
CA ARG A 6 24.11 -36.70 -61.56
C ARG A 6 23.52 -37.36 -60.28
N PHE A 7 22.29 -37.70 -60.42
CA PHE A 7 21.36 -38.64 -59.79
C PHE A 7 21.91 -40.01 -59.39
N THR A 8 21.37 -40.56 -58.31
CA THR A 8 20.57 -41.80 -58.34
C THR A 8 19.91 -42.10 -56.98
N ASN A 9 18.60 -42.34 -57.01
CA ASN A 9 17.80 -43.09 -56.02
C ASN A 9 17.79 -44.56 -56.54
N PRO A 10 17.46 -45.64 -55.81
CA PRO A 10 16.16 -45.89 -55.19
C PRO A 10 16.12 -46.79 -53.94
N ASP A 11 14.98 -46.62 -53.27
CA ASP A 11 14.14 -47.68 -52.60
C ASP A 11 14.76 -48.76 -51.70
N ARG A 12 14.27 -48.83 -50.42
CA ARG A 12 13.27 -49.82 -49.96
C ARG A 12 13.18 -49.93 -48.43
N HIS A 13 11.95 -50.04 -48.06
CA HIS A 13 11.34 -50.80 -46.96
C HIS A 13 11.05 -50.14 -45.61
N ALA A 14 9.78 -50.10 -45.41
CA ALA A 14 9.01 -49.86 -44.22
C ALA A 14 9.31 -50.86 -43.09
N ALA A 15 9.29 -50.35 -41.87
CA ALA A 15 8.74 -51.09 -40.72
C ALA A 15 8.44 -50.06 -39.62
N GLY A 16 7.24 -50.15 -39.12
CA GLY A 16 6.64 -49.24 -38.17
C GLY A 16 7.26 -49.30 -36.77
N ALA A 17 7.11 -48.18 -36.10
CA ALA A 17 7.04 -48.11 -34.63
C ALA A 17 6.11 -46.96 -34.25
N ALA A 18 4.86 -47.28 -33.98
CA ALA A 18 3.98 -46.47 -33.17
C ALA A 18 4.54 -46.46 -31.74
N GLY A 19 5.20 -45.36 -31.35
CA GLY A 19 5.89 -45.22 -30.07
C GLY A 19 5.85 -43.82 -29.51
N GLN A 20 4.78 -43.51 -28.79
CA GLN A 20 4.81 -42.59 -27.65
C GLN A 20 5.12 -41.13 -27.85
N ARG A 21 4.18 -40.34 -28.40
CA ARG A 21 4.08 -38.89 -28.20
C ARG A 21 3.30 -38.53 -26.90
N ARG A 22 3.59 -39.18 -25.77
CA ARG A 22 2.94 -38.84 -24.47
C ARG A 22 3.76 -37.96 -23.52
N LYS A 23 5.03 -37.71 -23.82
CA LYS A 23 5.92 -36.96 -22.93
C LYS A 23 5.72 -35.44 -22.91
N PRO A 24 5.26 -34.68 -23.97
CA PRO A 24 5.05 -33.25 -23.85
C PRO A 24 3.80 -32.86 -23.05
N ILE A 25 2.77 -33.73 -23.02
CA ILE A 25 1.51 -33.42 -22.29
C ILE A 25 1.71 -33.42 -20.80
N ILE A 26 2.52 -34.34 -20.26
CA ILE A 26 2.83 -34.43 -18.82
C ILE A 26 3.65 -33.20 -18.38
N GLY A 27 4.60 -32.74 -19.22
CA GLY A 27 5.37 -31.53 -18.95
C GLY A 27 4.52 -30.27 -18.93
N VAL A 28 3.56 -30.13 -19.84
CA VAL A 28 2.62 -29.01 -19.89
C VAL A 28 1.63 -29.05 -18.71
N LEU A 29 1.14 -30.23 -18.34
CA LEU A 29 0.29 -30.37 -17.14
C LEU A 29 1.06 -30.06 -15.86
N ALA A 30 2.30 -30.51 -15.73
CA ALA A 30 3.16 -30.17 -14.60
C ALA A 30 3.47 -28.67 -14.54
N LEU A 31 3.72 -28.01 -15.68
CA LEU A 31 3.93 -26.57 -15.76
C LEU A 31 2.65 -25.77 -15.40
N LEU A 32 1.48 -26.25 -15.83
CA LEU A 32 0.19 -25.66 -15.48
C LEU A 32 -0.15 -25.86 -13.99
N LEU A 33 0.21 -26.99 -13.40
CA LEU A 33 0.05 -27.24 -11.96
C LEU A 33 1.01 -26.38 -11.13
N VAL A 34 2.24 -26.16 -11.58
CA VAL A 34 3.20 -25.24 -10.96
C VAL A 34 2.74 -23.79 -11.11
N ALA A 35 2.21 -23.39 -12.28
CA ALA A 35 1.64 -22.08 -12.49
C ALA A 35 0.37 -21.84 -11.65
N ALA A 36 -0.48 -22.83 -11.49
CA ALA A 36 -1.65 -22.78 -10.59
C ALA A 36 -1.23 -22.71 -9.11
N GLY A 37 -0.13 -23.37 -8.72
CA GLY A 37 0.46 -23.29 -7.38
C GLY A 37 1.07 -21.93 -7.06
N LEU A 38 1.61 -21.22 -8.04
CA LEU A 38 2.17 -19.88 -7.88
C LEU A 38 1.09 -18.78 -7.74
N GLN A 39 -0.14 -19.02 -8.19
CA GLN A 39 -1.27 -18.11 -7.94
C GLN A 39 -1.76 -18.15 -6.48
N ALA A 40 -1.33 -19.10 -5.67
CA ALA A 40 -1.69 -19.22 -4.26
C ALA A 40 -0.98 -18.21 -3.34
N CYS A 41 0.08 -17.52 -3.80
CA CYS A 41 0.71 -16.43 -3.03
C CYS A 41 0.21 -15.10 -3.56
N SER A 42 -0.81 -14.51 -2.92
CA SER A 42 -1.25 -13.17 -3.28
C SER A 42 -0.17 -12.15 -2.95
N ALA A 43 -0.14 -11.05 -3.70
CA ALA A 43 0.76 -9.92 -3.44
C ALA A 43 0.61 -9.39 -2.00
N VAL A 44 -0.58 -9.49 -1.42
CA VAL A 44 -0.88 -9.09 -0.04
C VAL A 44 -0.09 -9.96 0.96
N LYS A 45 -0.08 -11.28 0.81
CA LYS A 45 0.68 -12.17 1.71
C LYS A 45 2.18 -11.94 1.61
N ILE A 46 2.69 -11.78 0.38
CA ILE A 46 4.12 -11.49 0.17
C ILE A 46 4.49 -10.16 0.83
N ALA A 47 3.74 -9.10 0.55
CA ALA A 47 3.99 -7.79 1.13
C ALA A 47 3.89 -7.80 2.67
N TYR A 48 2.90 -8.51 3.22
CA TYR A 48 2.73 -8.62 4.66
C TYR A 48 3.87 -9.38 5.34
N ASN A 49 4.33 -10.49 4.77
CA ASN A 49 5.47 -11.25 5.31
C ASN A 49 6.80 -10.49 5.19
N GLN A 50 6.91 -9.55 4.25
CA GLN A 50 8.07 -8.64 4.11
C GLN A 50 7.90 -7.32 4.89
N ALA A 51 6.79 -7.14 5.61
CA ALA A 51 6.45 -5.85 6.23
C ALA A 51 7.52 -5.38 7.24
N ILE A 52 8.18 -6.27 7.97
CA ILE A 52 9.26 -5.92 8.90
C ILE A 52 10.43 -5.29 8.13
N GLU A 53 10.93 -5.96 7.09
CA GLU A 53 12.07 -5.46 6.32
C GLU A 53 11.72 -4.19 5.52
N LEU A 54 10.52 -4.13 4.93
CA LEU A 54 10.07 -2.92 4.24
C LEU A 54 9.95 -1.73 5.18
N SER A 55 9.43 -1.94 6.39
CA SER A 55 9.34 -0.90 7.42
C SER A 55 10.73 -0.51 7.93
N PHE A 56 11.60 -1.50 8.15
CA PHE A 56 12.99 -1.24 8.54
C PHE A 56 13.71 -0.37 7.49
N TRP A 57 13.69 -0.73 6.22
CA TRP A 57 14.33 0.07 5.15
C TRP A 57 13.76 1.48 5.04
N GLN A 58 12.44 1.61 5.25
CA GLN A 58 11.82 2.92 5.28
C GLN A 58 12.36 3.78 6.43
N LEU A 59 12.48 3.23 7.64
CA LEU A 59 13.02 3.93 8.80
C LEU A 59 14.52 4.20 8.67
N ASP A 60 15.29 3.21 8.22
CA ASP A 60 16.74 3.34 7.98
C ASP A 60 17.04 4.45 6.97
N GLY A 61 16.20 4.58 5.96
CA GLY A 61 16.28 5.68 4.99
C GLY A 61 16.06 7.08 5.57
N TYR A 62 15.57 7.21 6.81
CA TYR A 62 15.49 8.49 7.54
C TYR A 62 16.66 8.69 8.49
N PHE A 63 17.11 7.64 9.17
CA PHE A 63 18.00 7.77 10.31
C PHE A 63 19.42 7.24 10.08
N ASP A 64 19.61 6.41 9.03
CA ASP A 64 20.91 5.76 8.78
C ASP A 64 21.42 5.04 10.04
N PHE A 65 20.71 4.01 10.48
CA PHE A 65 20.96 3.30 11.73
C PHE A 65 22.31 2.58 11.73
N ASN A 66 23.01 2.64 12.86
CA ASN A 66 24.17 1.78 13.10
C ASN A 66 23.73 0.32 13.37
N GLU A 67 24.69 -0.63 13.39
CA GLU A 67 24.39 -2.07 13.49
C GLU A 67 23.61 -2.45 14.75
N THR A 68 23.91 -1.81 15.88
CA THR A 68 23.18 -2.06 17.15
C THR A 68 21.73 -1.56 17.04
N GLN A 69 21.53 -0.40 16.46
CA GLN A 69 20.19 0.16 16.23
C GLN A 69 19.39 -0.67 15.22
N LYS A 70 20.03 -1.16 14.14
CA LYS A 70 19.40 -2.02 13.14
C LYS A 70 18.78 -3.27 13.76
N THR A 71 19.51 -3.93 14.65
CA THR A 71 19.01 -5.09 15.39
C THR A 71 17.80 -4.71 16.24
N ARG A 72 17.94 -3.65 17.06
CA ARG A 72 16.85 -3.18 17.93
C ARG A 72 15.60 -2.78 17.15
N VAL A 73 15.74 -2.04 16.05
CA VAL A 73 14.61 -1.62 15.23
C VAL A 73 13.84 -2.81 14.67
N ARG A 74 14.56 -3.84 14.18
CA ARG A 74 13.91 -5.07 13.69
C ARG A 74 13.19 -5.84 14.79
N GLU A 75 13.76 -5.93 15.98
CA GLU A 75 13.12 -6.56 17.15
C GLU A 75 11.82 -5.83 17.52
N GLU A 76 11.84 -4.50 17.59
CA GLU A 76 10.66 -3.71 17.90
C GLU A 76 9.59 -3.82 16.81
N LEU A 77 9.99 -3.79 15.54
CA LEU A 77 9.08 -4.02 14.41
C LEU A 77 8.47 -5.43 14.45
N ALA A 78 9.25 -6.45 14.80
CA ALA A 78 8.76 -7.82 14.93
C ALA A 78 7.69 -7.95 16.02
N LYS A 79 7.87 -7.30 17.19
CA LYS A 79 6.86 -7.27 18.27
C LYS A 79 5.54 -6.63 17.81
N VAL A 80 5.61 -5.49 17.11
CA VAL A 80 4.42 -4.81 16.58
C VAL A 80 3.76 -5.65 15.49
N HIS A 81 4.54 -6.25 14.58
CA HIS A 81 4.03 -7.09 13.51
C HIS A 81 3.36 -8.36 14.03
N GLN A 82 3.94 -9.03 15.03
CA GLN A 82 3.34 -10.21 15.66
C GLN A 82 2.01 -9.85 16.33
N TRP A 83 1.96 -8.77 17.13
CA TRP A 83 0.72 -8.28 17.72
C TRP A 83 -0.33 -7.97 16.65
N HIS A 84 0.05 -7.24 15.58
CA HIS A 84 -0.85 -6.90 14.48
C HIS A 84 -1.43 -8.14 13.80
N ARG A 85 -0.59 -9.15 13.56
CA ARG A 85 -1.01 -10.43 12.97
C ARG A 85 -2.06 -11.13 13.82
N GLN A 86 -1.83 -11.17 15.12
CA GLN A 86 -2.67 -11.94 16.04
C GLN A 86 -3.97 -11.21 16.40
N THR A 87 -3.93 -9.88 16.48
CA THR A 87 -5.06 -9.11 17.03
C THR A 87 -5.79 -8.26 16.00
N GLN A 88 -5.10 -7.75 14.97
CA GLN A 88 -5.71 -6.82 14.03
C GLN A 88 -6.20 -7.50 12.75
N LEU A 89 -5.49 -8.50 12.22
CA LEU A 89 -5.98 -9.20 11.04
C LEU A 89 -7.36 -9.85 11.25
N PRO A 90 -7.71 -10.47 12.39
CA PRO A 90 -9.07 -10.94 12.65
C PRO A 90 -10.12 -9.82 12.54
N VAL A 91 -9.84 -8.65 13.13
CA VAL A 91 -10.72 -7.48 13.05
C VAL A 91 -10.91 -6.98 11.61
N TYR A 92 -9.83 -7.05 10.80
CA TYR A 92 -9.91 -6.66 9.39
C TYR A 92 -10.71 -7.67 8.55
N ILE A 93 -10.63 -8.96 8.87
CA ILE A 93 -11.47 -10.00 8.24
C ILE A 93 -12.95 -9.68 8.45
N GLU A 94 -13.35 -9.37 9.68
CA GLU A 94 -14.74 -8.99 10.00
C GLU A 94 -15.18 -7.73 9.26
N ALA A 95 -14.33 -6.70 9.20
CA ALA A 95 -14.61 -5.47 8.45
C ALA A 95 -14.82 -5.75 6.97
N LEU A 96 -13.93 -6.53 6.34
CA LEU A 96 -14.04 -6.92 4.93
C LEU A 96 -15.33 -7.71 4.66
N GLN A 97 -15.73 -8.60 5.58
CA GLN A 97 -16.97 -9.36 5.45
C GLN A 97 -18.21 -8.45 5.52
N ARG A 98 -18.24 -7.48 6.43
CA ARG A 98 -19.33 -6.49 6.48
C ARG A 98 -19.40 -5.66 5.19
N TRP A 99 -18.26 -5.17 4.67
CA TRP A 99 -18.25 -4.38 3.46
C TRP A 99 -18.68 -5.18 2.23
N GLN A 100 -18.38 -6.48 2.17
CA GLN A 100 -18.86 -7.38 1.11
C GLN A 100 -20.40 -7.43 1.03
N THR A 101 -21.13 -7.23 2.13
CA THR A 101 -22.60 -7.25 2.11
C THR A 101 -23.21 -6.05 1.40
N TRP A 102 -22.47 -4.94 1.27
CA TRP A 102 -22.96 -3.71 0.62
C TRP A 102 -22.70 -3.70 -0.89
N LEU A 103 -21.60 -4.29 -1.33
CA LEU A 103 -21.10 -4.18 -2.70
C LEU A 103 -22.04 -4.76 -3.79
N PRO A 104 -22.93 -5.73 -3.55
CA PRO A 104 -23.89 -6.14 -4.58
C PRO A 104 -24.95 -5.08 -4.94
N GLY A 105 -25.28 -4.21 -3.97
CA GLY A 105 -26.26 -3.13 -4.11
C GLY A 105 -25.64 -1.78 -4.44
N GLU A 106 -26.42 -0.73 -4.30
CA GLU A 106 -25.93 0.64 -4.30
C GLU A 106 -25.26 0.98 -2.96
N VAL A 107 -24.25 1.84 -3.01
CA VAL A 107 -23.53 2.33 -1.82
C VAL A 107 -23.78 3.81 -1.66
N THR A 108 -24.20 4.23 -0.49
CA THR A 108 -24.38 5.64 -0.13
C THR A 108 -23.03 6.30 0.22
N GLU A 109 -22.97 7.62 0.13
CA GLU A 109 -21.82 8.40 0.61
C GLU A 109 -21.54 8.15 2.11
N ALA A 110 -22.60 8.03 2.92
CA ALA A 110 -22.49 7.76 4.34
C ALA A 110 -21.82 6.40 4.61
N GLN A 111 -22.19 5.35 3.87
CA GLN A 111 -21.54 4.03 3.97
C GLN A 111 -20.08 4.11 3.55
N ALA A 112 -19.77 4.81 2.45
CA ALA A 112 -18.39 5.03 2.03
C ALA A 112 -17.59 5.77 3.10
N CYS A 113 -18.13 6.85 3.68
CA CYS A 113 -17.47 7.59 4.75
C CYS A 113 -17.25 6.75 6.02
N ALA A 114 -18.21 5.90 6.39
CA ALA A 114 -18.07 4.98 7.52
C ALA A 114 -16.86 4.02 7.33
N VAL A 115 -16.56 3.58 6.09
CA VAL A 115 -15.35 2.79 5.79
C VAL A 115 -14.09 3.63 6.03
N PHE A 116 -14.05 4.90 5.59
CA PHE A 116 -12.90 5.78 5.82
C PHE A 116 -12.65 6.00 7.31
N ASP A 117 -13.71 6.24 8.10
CA ASP A 117 -13.61 6.44 9.54
C ASP A 117 -13.16 5.16 10.27
N GLU A 118 -13.68 4.01 9.86
CA GLU A 118 -13.24 2.72 10.39
C GLU A 118 -11.75 2.46 10.11
N VAL A 119 -11.28 2.71 8.88
CA VAL A 119 -9.85 2.59 8.53
C VAL A 119 -9.01 3.56 9.37
N ARG A 120 -9.44 4.81 9.55
CA ARG A 120 -8.74 5.80 10.38
C ARG A 120 -8.63 5.34 11.83
N SER A 121 -9.71 4.80 12.40
CA SER A 121 -9.71 4.24 13.76
C SER A 121 -8.71 3.09 13.90
N LYS A 122 -8.64 2.18 12.92
CA LYS A 122 -7.68 1.07 12.92
C LYS A 122 -6.22 1.55 12.82
N LEU A 123 -5.96 2.59 12.04
CA LEU A 123 -4.63 3.22 11.97
C LEU A 123 -4.24 3.86 13.32
N GLN A 124 -5.19 4.45 14.04
CA GLN A 124 -4.94 4.97 15.39
C GLN A 124 -4.50 3.85 16.35
N VAL A 125 -5.20 2.72 16.35
CA VAL A 125 -4.86 1.55 17.18
C VAL A 125 -3.44 1.04 16.89
N ILE A 126 -3.04 0.99 15.61
CA ILE A 126 -1.65 0.63 15.24
C ILE A 126 -0.66 1.67 15.75
N SER A 127 -0.96 2.95 15.59
CA SER A 127 -0.12 4.05 16.06
C SER A 127 0.11 3.98 17.57
N ASP A 128 -0.96 3.81 18.34
CA ASP A 128 -0.88 3.71 19.81
C ASP A 128 -0.06 2.49 20.25
N ARG A 129 -0.21 1.36 19.57
CA ARG A 129 0.59 0.15 19.83
C ARG A 129 2.07 0.30 19.49
N ALA A 130 2.40 1.12 18.51
CA ALA A 130 3.77 1.38 18.07
C ALA A 130 4.53 2.37 18.99
N LEU A 131 3.85 3.09 19.89
CA LEU A 131 4.46 4.11 20.75
C LEU A 131 5.63 3.60 21.60
N PRO A 132 5.53 2.46 22.32
CA PRO A 132 6.66 1.94 23.11
C PRO A 132 7.88 1.61 22.23
N ALA A 133 7.64 1.03 21.04
CA ALA A 133 8.69 0.73 20.07
C ALA A 133 9.35 2.02 19.55
N ALA A 134 8.55 3.04 19.22
CA ALA A 134 9.05 4.33 18.78
C ALA A 134 9.87 5.04 19.87
N GLY A 135 9.43 5.01 21.13
CA GLY A 135 10.20 5.53 22.28
C GLY A 135 11.52 4.79 22.48
N SER A 136 11.49 3.45 22.39
CA SER A 136 12.66 2.59 22.47
C SER A 136 13.72 2.90 21.42
N VAL A 137 13.28 3.16 20.17
CA VAL A 137 14.18 3.54 19.07
C VAL A 137 14.67 4.98 19.23
N ALA A 138 13.78 5.92 19.55
CA ALA A 138 14.12 7.33 19.72
C ALA A 138 15.20 7.56 20.79
N ALA A 139 15.17 6.77 21.88
CA ALA A 139 16.18 6.81 22.95
C ALA A 139 17.58 6.36 22.51
N THR A 140 17.73 5.74 21.33
CA THR A 140 19.03 5.32 20.79
C THR A 140 19.59 6.24 19.73
N LEU A 141 18.82 7.24 19.30
CA LEU A 141 19.23 8.13 18.19
C LEU A 141 20.42 9.01 18.58
N LEU A 142 21.24 9.32 17.59
CA LEU A 142 22.45 10.12 17.70
C LEU A 142 22.28 11.48 16.99
N PRO A 143 23.05 12.52 17.36
CA PRO A 143 22.93 13.85 16.76
C PRO A 143 23.08 13.87 15.23
N GLU A 144 24.00 13.06 14.68
CA GLU A 144 24.20 12.96 13.22
C GLU A 144 22.98 12.42 12.48
N GLN A 145 22.15 11.62 13.13
CA GLN A 145 20.95 11.02 12.57
C GLN A 145 19.82 12.06 12.39
N LEU A 146 19.80 13.14 13.19
CA LEU A 146 18.93 14.29 12.93
C LEU A 146 19.28 14.97 11.61
N ASN A 147 20.56 15.10 11.28
CA ASN A 147 21.00 15.66 10.01
C ASN A 147 20.62 14.77 8.83
N ALA A 148 20.74 13.44 8.96
CA ALA A 148 20.28 12.47 7.95
C ALA A 148 18.78 12.60 7.70
N MET A 149 17.99 12.67 8.79
CA MET A 149 16.54 12.85 8.72
C MET A 149 16.15 14.16 8.03
N GLN A 150 16.80 15.27 8.34
CA GLN A 150 16.52 16.58 7.70
C GLN A 150 16.86 16.57 6.20
N LYS A 151 17.98 15.93 5.80
CA LYS A 151 18.32 15.73 4.38
C LYS A 151 17.25 14.90 3.68
N LYS A 152 16.77 13.83 4.31
CA LYS A 152 15.69 12.99 3.79
C LYS A 152 14.39 13.79 3.63
N PHE A 153 14.02 14.62 4.62
CA PHE A 153 12.85 15.49 4.53
C PHE A 153 12.96 16.47 3.35
N SER A 154 14.11 17.12 3.17
CA SER A 154 14.32 18.03 2.05
C SER A 154 14.13 17.35 0.71
N LYS A 155 14.69 16.13 0.54
CA LYS A 155 14.50 15.32 -0.66
C LYS A 155 13.02 14.97 -0.90
N LEU A 156 12.33 14.48 0.13
CA LEU A 156 10.91 14.13 0.01
C LEU A 156 10.02 15.33 -0.30
N ASN A 157 10.34 16.52 0.23
CA ASN A 157 9.62 17.76 -0.07
C ASN A 157 9.82 18.16 -1.53
N ALA A 158 11.04 18.05 -2.07
CA ALA A 158 11.32 18.32 -3.47
C ALA A 158 10.60 17.33 -4.39
N GLU A 159 10.62 16.03 -4.07
CA GLU A 159 9.88 15.00 -4.79
C GLU A 159 8.36 15.24 -4.78
N TYR A 160 7.82 15.67 -3.61
CA TYR A 160 6.41 16.01 -3.48
C TYR A 160 6.04 17.20 -4.37
N ARG A 161 6.85 18.28 -4.35
CA ARG A 161 6.63 19.45 -5.22
C ARG A 161 6.61 19.04 -6.70
N SER A 162 7.64 18.36 -7.16
CA SER A 162 7.76 17.89 -8.55
C SER A 162 6.58 17.03 -8.98
N LYS A 163 6.03 16.22 -8.07
CA LYS A 163 4.96 15.28 -8.36
C LYS A 163 3.56 15.91 -8.33
N PHE A 164 3.32 16.87 -7.41
CA PHE A 164 1.97 17.32 -7.10
C PHE A 164 1.75 18.83 -7.24
N ILE A 165 2.83 19.63 -7.38
CA ILE A 165 2.77 21.10 -7.43
C ILE A 165 3.34 21.62 -8.75
N ASP A 166 4.55 21.15 -9.12
CA ASP A 166 5.25 21.65 -10.28
C ASP A 166 4.68 21.02 -11.55
N GLY A 167 3.93 21.79 -12.31
CA GLY A 167 3.31 21.37 -13.55
C GLY A 167 2.05 22.15 -13.88
N THR A 168 1.52 21.95 -15.07
CA THR A 168 0.24 22.56 -15.45
C THR A 168 -0.91 21.89 -14.70
N PRO A 169 -1.99 22.62 -14.37
CA PRO A 169 -3.17 22.03 -13.72
C PRO A 169 -3.71 20.80 -14.43
N ALA A 170 -3.72 20.81 -15.78
CA ALA A 170 -4.15 19.67 -16.59
C ALA A 170 -3.25 18.44 -16.40
N ALA A 171 -1.93 18.60 -16.39
CA ALA A 171 -0.98 17.51 -16.20
C ALA A 171 -1.07 16.93 -14.77
N LEU A 172 -1.27 17.77 -13.76
CA LEU A 172 -1.45 17.34 -12.37
C LEU A 172 -2.77 16.58 -12.18
N LEU A 173 -3.85 17.06 -12.79
CA LEU A 173 -5.14 16.37 -12.80
C LEU A 173 -5.03 15.01 -13.48
N GLU A 174 -4.37 14.92 -14.62
CA GLU A 174 -4.16 13.67 -15.36
C GLU A 174 -3.39 12.64 -14.53
N LYS A 175 -2.34 13.05 -13.80
CA LYS A 175 -1.62 12.16 -12.87
C LYS A 175 -2.53 11.61 -11.77
N ARG A 176 -3.39 12.47 -11.19
CA ARG A 176 -4.37 12.06 -10.17
C ARG A 176 -5.40 11.10 -10.75
N TYR A 177 -5.88 11.38 -11.95
CA TYR A 177 -6.85 10.58 -12.68
C TYR A 177 -6.32 9.17 -12.96
N LYS A 178 -5.12 9.04 -13.54
CA LYS A 178 -4.48 7.72 -13.77
C LYS A 178 -4.35 6.91 -12.50
N LYS A 179 -3.99 7.55 -11.39
CA LYS A 179 -3.89 6.88 -10.10
C LYS A 179 -5.25 6.44 -9.56
N ALA A 180 -6.30 7.21 -9.77
CA ALA A 180 -7.66 6.86 -9.36
C ALA A 180 -8.19 5.67 -10.17
N ILE A 181 -7.98 5.66 -11.49
CA ILE A 181 -8.30 4.52 -12.37
C ILE A 181 -7.62 3.25 -11.85
N SER A 182 -6.30 3.27 -11.70
CA SER A 182 -5.56 2.09 -11.24
C SER A 182 -6.09 1.53 -9.92
N ARG A 183 -6.48 2.38 -8.96
CA ARG A 183 -7.08 1.95 -7.69
C ARG A 183 -8.47 1.35 -7.86
N ALA A 184 -9.29 1.94 -8.72
CA ALA A 184 -10.63 1.44 -9.00
C ALA A 184 -10.58 0.09 -9.72
N GLU A 185 -9.68 -0.06 -10.70
CA GLU A 185 -9.48 -1.30 -11.44
C GLU A 185 -8.96 -2.46 -10.57
N MET A 186 -8.20 -2.17 -9.52
CA MET A 186 -7.82 -3.20 -8.52
C MET A 186 -9.04 -3.81 -7.82
N LEU A 187 -10.12 -3.06 -7.68
CA LEU A 187 -11.35 -3.52 -7.01
C LEU A 187 -12.36 -4.11 -7.99
N TYR A 188 -12.61 -3.41 -9.09
CA TYR A 188 -13.71 -3.70 -10.02
C TYR A 188 -13.27 -4.41 -11.30
N GLY A 189 -11.97 -4.48 -11.60
CA GLY A 189 -11.45 -4.78 -12.93
C GLY A 189 -11.56 -3.55 -13.86
N SER A 190 -11.47 -3.77 -15.16
CA SER A 190 -11.47 -2.68 -16.16
C SER A 190 -12.73 -1.82 -16.05
N LEU A 191 -12.54 -0.50 -16.17
CA LEU A 191 -13.62 0.50 -16.21
C LEU A 191 -13.99 0.82 -17.65
N ASP A 192 -15.30 1.06 -17.89
CA ASP A 192 -15.81 1.55 -19.17
C ASP A 192 -15.75 3.09 -19.28
N GLU A 193 -16.02 3.62 -20.48
CA GLU A 193 -15.97 5.07 -20.71
C GLU A 193 -16.89 5.89 -19.81
N PRO A 194 -18.17 5.54 -19.57
CA PRO A 194 -19.02 6.24 -18.61
C PRO A 194 -18.42 6.31 -17.21
N GLN A 195 -17.84 5.21 -16.70
CA GLN A 195 -17.20 5.13 -15.38
C GLN A 195 -15.93 6.00 -15.31
N LEU A 196 -15.13 6.00 -16.37
CA LEU A 196 -13.96 6.86 -16.52
C LEU A 196 -14.36 8.35 -16.50
N LEU A 197 -15.47 8.72 -17.13
CA LEU A 197 -16.02 10.08 -17.09
C LEU A 197 -16.49 10.47 -15.69
N VAL A 198 -17.13 9.56 -14.94
CA VAL A 198 -17.49 9.79 -13.53
C VAL A 198 -16.24 10.14 -12.72
N LEU A 199 -15.19 9.32 -12.78
CA LEU A 199 -13.94 9.59 -12.07
C LEU A 199 -13.31 10.92 -12.48
N LYS A 200 -13.25 11.21 -13.78
CA LYS A 200 -12.64 12.45 -14.29
C LYS A 200 -13.40 13.68 -13.81
N SER A 201 -14.71 13.66 -13.87
CA SER A 201 -15.58 14.76 -13.41
C SER A 201 -15.41 15.00 -11.91
N ARG A 202 -15.46 13.95 -11.08
CA ARG A 202 -15.30 14.06 -9.63
C ARG A 202 -13.93 14.59 -9.23
N LEU A 203 -12.87 14.12 -9.88
CA LEU A 203 -11.51 14.60 -9.60
C LEU A 203 -11.29 16.05 -10.05
N ALA A 204 -11.92 16.50 -11.13
CA ALA A 204 -11.88 17.89 -11.57
C ALA A 204 -12.57 18.84 -10.58
N GLN A 205 -13.59 18.37 -9.86
CA GLN A 205 -14.32 19.13 -8.85
C GLN A 205 -13.66 19.07 -7.46
N SER A 206 -12.67 18.19 -7.26
CA SER A 206 -12.00 18.01 -5.98
C SER A 206 -11.24 19.26 -5.56
N THR A 207 -11.39 19.64 -4.29
CA THR A 207 -10.75 20.81 -3.67
C THR A 207 -9.31 20.52 -3.20
N PHE A 208 -8.66 19.46 -3.68
CA PHE A 208 -7.34 19.05 -3.27
C PHE A 208 -6.30 20.18 -3.45
N ASP A 209 -5.72 20.62 -2.34
CA ASP A 209 -4.63 21.59 -2.27
C ASP A 209 -3.31 20.88 -1.90
N ALA A 210 -2.45 20.71 -2.91
CA ALA A 210 -1.14 20.09 -2.73
C ALA A 210 -0.19 20.98 -1.90
N SER A 211 -0.32 22.29 -1.98
CA SER A 211 0.52 23.23 -1.24
C SER A 211 0.19 23.20 0.24
N LEU A 212 -1.10 23.16 0.59
CA LEU A 212 -1.55 23.01 1.97
C LEU A 212 -1.06 21.69 2.58
N SER A 213 -1.14 20.60 1.81
CA SER A 213 -0.63 19.29 2.21
C SER A 213 0.90 19.29 2.41
N LEU A 214 1.66 19.97 1.53
CA LEU A 214 3.11 20.11 1.69
C LEU A 214 3.46 20.92 2.94
N ASN A 215 2.78 22.05 3.18
CA ASN A 215 2.98 22.89 4.35
C ASN A 215 2.77 22.11 5.66
N GLU A 216 1.73 21.26 5.70
CA GLU A 216 1.48 20.41 6.86
C GLU A 216 2.55 19.30 7.01
N ASN A 217 3.01 18.69 5.93
CA ASN A 217 4.13 17.75 5.99
C ASN A 217 5.38 18.42 6.55
N GLN A 218 5.71 19.63 6.11
CA GLN A 218 6.84 20.40 6.63
C GLN A 218 6.65 20.80 8.09
N ARG A 219 5.42 21.11 8.53
CA ARG A 219 5.12 21.34 9.94
C ARG A 219 5.44 20.11 10.79
N ARG A 220 4.96 18.92 10.37
CA ARG A 220 5.23 17.66 11.06
C ARG A 220 6.72 17.33 11.10
N GLN A 221 7.44 17.61 10.03
CA GLN A 221 8.90 17.44 9.95
C GLN A 221 9.63 18.35 10.95
N ARG A 222 9.27 19.62 11.03
CA ARG A 222 9.83 20.55 12.03
C ARG A 222 9.51 20.10 13.44
N ASP A 223 8.27 19.68 13.71
CA ASP A 223 7.83 19.16 15.00
C ASP A 223 8.65 17.90 15.40
N ALA A 224 8.88 16.97 14.48
CA ALA A 224 9.73 15.80 14.72
C ALA A 224 11.17 16.20 15.11
N VAL A 225 11.79 17.13 14.39
CA VAL A 225 13.13 17.64 14.74
C VAL A 225 13.12 18.31 16.11
N GLN A 226 12.12 19.14 16.37
CA GLN A 226 11.99 19.90 17.63
C GLN A 226 11.87 18.99 18.85
N ILE A 227 11.16 17.85 18.73
CA ILE A 227 11.01 16.92 19.86
C ILE A 227 12.22 15.96 20.01
N LEU A 228 12.84 15.55 18.90
CA LEU A 228 13.96 14.62 18.95
C LEU A 228 15.26 15.29 19.42
N THR A 229 15.46 16.57 19.10
CA THR A 229 16.69 17.29 19.49
C THR A 229 16.96 17.23 21.00
N PRO A 230 16.03 17.62 21.91
CA PRO A 230 16.29 17.53 23.36
C PRO A 230 16.36 16.08 23.85
N LEU A 231 15.59 15.13 23.29
CA LEU A 231 15.64 13.72 23.68
C LEU A 231 17.03 13.13 23.44
N ILE A 232 17.63 13.46 22.30
CA ILE A 232 18.98 13.00 21.94
C ILE A 232 20.04 13.70 22.82
N ALA A 233 19.93 15.03 22.99
CA ALA A 233 20.90 15.80 23.78
C ALA A 233 20.95 15.38 25.25
N SER A 234 19.82 14.98 25.84
CA SER A 234 19.73 14.51 27.23
C SER A 234 19.94 13.00 27.38
N GLN A 235 20.16 12.25 26.30
CA GLN A 235 20.24 10.79 26.31
C GLN A 235 19.04 10.17 27.05
N SER A 236 17.83 10.64 26.71
CA SER A 236 16.59 10.25 27.39
C SER A 236 16.37 8.75 27.37
N THR A 237 15.82 8.21 28.46
CA THR A 237 15.39 6.79 28.49
C THR A 237 14.16 6.56 27.62
N PRO A 238 13.84 5.32 27.24
CA PRO A 238 12.59 5.00 26.53
C PRO A 238 11.34 5.52 27.24
N GLU A 239 11.28 5.46 28.57
CA GLU A 239 10.17 5.92 29.41
C GLU A 239 10.01 7.45 29.35
N GLN A 240 11.12 8.18 29.27
CA GLN A 240 11.11 9.63 29.09
C GLN A 240 10.75 10.04 27.67
N ALA A 241 11.18 9.28 26.66
CA ALA A 241 10.89 9.55 25.26
C ALA A 241 9.43 9.25 24.90
N ALA A 242 8.83 8.21 25.49
CA ALA A 242 7.50 7.74 25.10
C ALA A 242 6.40 8.83 25.15
N PRO A 243 6.22 9.62 26.23
CA PRO A 243 5.18 10.65 26.28
C PRO A 243 5.42 11.78 25.26
N VAL A 244 6.68 12.12 24.95
CA VAL A 244 7.05 13.14 23.97
C VAL A 244 6.70 12.65 22.56
N ILE A 245 7.02 11.42 22.24
CA ILE A 245 6.68 10.77 20.97
C ILE A 245 5.16 10.63 20.85
N GLN A 246 4.45 10.26 21.92
CA GLN A 246 2.99 10.21 21.93
C GLN A 246 2.36 11.56 21.57
N ALA A 247 2.81 12.63 22.23
CA ALA A 247 2.32 13.97 21.94
C ALA A 247 2.59 14.39 20.48
N TYR A 248 3.71 14.02 19.92
CA TYR A 248 4.00 14.20 18.48
C TYR A 248 3.02 13.44 17.59
N PHE A 249 2.77 12.16 17.85
CA PHE A 249 1.81 11.38 17.05
C PHE A 249 0.40 11.96 17.14
N GLN A 250 -0.03 12.42 18.31
CA GLN A 250 -1.31 13.10 18.44
C GLN A 250 -1.40 14.37 17.56
N ARG A 251 -0.35 15.20 17.52
CA ARG A 251 -0.30 16.39 16.62
C ARG A 251 -0.12 16.01 15.16
N ALA A 252 0.47 14.87 14.86
CA ALA A 252 0.61 14.37 13.48
C ALA A 252 -0.71 13.82 12.94
N LEU A 253 -1.49 13.12 13.76
CA LEU A 253 -2.80 12.56 13.39
C LEU A 253 -3.89 13.63 13.41
N ASN A 254 -3.89 14.48 14.45
CA ASN A 254 -4.82 15.58 14.64
C ASN A 254 -4.07 16.91 14.53
N SER A 255 -3.86 17.35 13.29
CA SER A 255 -3.08 18.58 13.03
C SER A 255 -3.62 19.77 13.84
N PRO A 256 -2.77 20.57 14.50
CA PRO A 256 -3.20 21.82 15.12
C PRO A 256 -3.65 22.88 14.10
N ASN A 257 -3.29 22.71 12.81
CA ASN A 257 -3.70 23.62 11.74
C ASN A 257 -5.16 23.38 11.35
N ALA A 258 -6.05 24.28 11.76
CA ALA A 258 -7.48 24.19 11.48
C ALA A 258 -7.79 24.21 9.97
N ALA A 259 -7.08 25.03 9.18
CA ALA A 259 -7.28 25.08 7.73
C ALA A 259 -6.98 23.72 7.08
N TYR A 260 -5.90 23.05 7.51
CA TYR A 260 -5.58 21.72 7.04
C TYR A 260 -6.63 20.66 7.48
N ARG A 261 -7.10 20.71 8.73
CA ARG A 261 -8.16 19.79 9.19
C ARG A 261 -9.43 19.94 8.37
N ASN A 262 -9.90 21.17 8.17
CA ASN A 262 -11.09 21.44 7.38
C ASN A 262 -10.94 20.98 5.91
N ASP A 263 -9.75 21.15 5.35
CA ASP A 263 -9.43 20.62 4.00
C ASP A 263 -9.50 19.08 3.97
N GLN A 264 -8.89 18.40 4.94
CA GLN A 264 -8.93 16.93 5.02
C GLN A 264 -10.37 16.40 5.19
N GLU A 265 -11.22 17.10 5.93
CA GLU A 265 -12.64 16.74 6.05
C GLU A 265 -13.39 16.89 4.71
N ARG A 266 -13.12 17.98 3.97
CA ARG A 266 -13.67 18.15 2.61
C ARG A 266 -13.19 17.06 1.67
N LEU A 267 -11.90 16.79 1.64
CA LEU A 267 -11.32 15.73 0.81
C LEU A 267 -11.85 14.33 1.15
N THR A 268 -12.12 14.07 2.42
CA THR A 268 -12.76 12.81 2.84
C THR A 268 -14.17 12.72 2.28
N ARG A 269 -14.99 13.77 2.43
CA ARG A 269 -16.34 13.81 1.82
C ARG A 269 -16.31 13.66 0.30
N ASP A 270 -15.42 14.39 -0.38
CA ASP A 270 -15.22 14.27 -1.84
C ASP A 270 -14.86 12.84 -2.25
N SER A 271 -14.02 12.17 -1.44
CA SER A 271 -13.63 10.77 -1.68
C SER A 271 -14.78 9.79 -1.46
N CYS A 272 -15.60 10.01 -0.41
CA CYS A 272 -16.81 9.22 -0.15
C CYS A 272 -17.81 9.35 -1.33
N ALA A 273 -18.09 10.59 -1.75
CA ALA A 273 -18.97 10.89 -2.85
C ALA A 273 -18.45 10.32 -4.19
N THR A 274 -17.15 10.40 -4.42
CA THR A 274 -16.51 9.82 -5.60
C THR A 274 -16.62 8.31 -5.63
N PHE A 275 -16.35 7.64 -4.49
CA PHE A 275 -16.49 6.20 -4.37
C PHE A 275 -17.94 5.76 -4.61
N ALA A 276 -18.91 6.38 -3.95
CA ALA A 276 -20.33 6.07 -4.11
C ALA A 276 -20.78 6.26 -5.57
N ALA A 277 -20.44 7.39 -6.19
CA ALA A 277 -20.79 7.67 -7.58
C ALA A 277 -20.18 6.64 -8.56
N LEU A 278 -18.90 6.30 -8.38
CA LEU A 278 -18.24 5.29 -9.20
C LEU A 278 -18.89 3.92 -8.99
N HIS A 279 -19.05 3.48 -7.72
CA HIS A 279 -19.62 2.19 -7.38
C HIS A 279 -21.03 2.04 -7.99
N ASN A 280 -21.87 3.06 -7.87
CA ASN A 280 -23.25 3.02 -8.37
C ASN A 280 -23.32 3.03 -9.91
N SER A 281 -22.26 3.46 -10.60
CA SER A 281 -22.13 3.34 -12.05
C SER A 281 -21.61 1.97 -12.52
N THR A 282 -21.15 1.11 -11.61
CA THR A 282 -20.58 -0.20 -11.97
C THR A 282 -21.67 -1.22 -12.35
N THR A 283 -21.29 -2.15 -13.23
CA THR A 283 -22.14 -3.29 -13.62
C THR A 283 -22.23 -4.33 -12.49
N ALA A 284 -23.25 -5.20 -12.57
CA ALA A 284 -23.37 -6.33 -11.64
C ALA A 284 -22.13 -7.25 -11.66
N ALA A 285 -21.51 -7.46 -12.82
CA ALA A 285 -20.28 -8.24 -12.94
C ALA A 285 -19.08 -7.57 -12.21
N GLN A 286 -18.93 -6.26 -12.33
CA GLN A 286 -17.90 -5.50 -11.62
C GLN A 286 -18.13 -5.49 -10.10
N ARG A 287 -19.38 -5.38 -9.65
CA ARG A 287 -19.74 -5.50 -8.22
C ARG A 287 -19.41 -6.90 -7.68
N ALA A 288 -19.74 -7.96 -8.45
CA ALA A 288 -19.34 -9.33 -8.09
C ALA A 288 -17.82 -9.48 -8.02
N LYS A 289 -17.07 -8.85 -8.94
CA LYS A 289 -15.61 -8.81 -8.89
C LYS A 289 -15.09 -8.11 -7.65
N ALA A 290 -15.69 -7.00 -7.24
CA ALA A 290 -15.33 -6.30 -6.00
C ALA A 290 -15.55 -7.18 -4.76
N VAL A 291 -16.68 -7.89 -4.67
CA VAL A 291 -16.93 -8.87 -3.61
C VAL A 291 -15.86 -9.97 -3.61
N GLN A 292 -15.52 -10.52 -4.78
CA GLN A 292 -14.47 -11.53 -4.92
C GLN A 292 -13.10 -11.00 -4.45
N THR A 293 -12.78 -9.75 -4.80
CA THR A 293 -11.52 -9.10 -4.38
C THR A 293 -11.43 -9.00 -2.86
N LEU A 294 -12.47 -8.51 -2.19
CA LEU A 294 -12.49 -8.43 -0.72
C LEU A 294 -12.50 -9.83 -0.07
N THR A 295 -13.16 -10.82 -0.69
CA THR A 295 -13.14 -12.22 -0.24
C THR A 295 -11.72 -12.77 -0.27
N SER A 296 -10.98 -12.51 -1.35
CA SER A 296 -9.58 -12.92 -1.48
C SER A 296 -8.70 -12.28 -0.39
N TYR A 297 -8.88 -10.99 -0.11
CA TYR A 297 -8.15 -10.33 0.98
C TYR A 297 -8.48 -10.93 2.35
N ALA A 298 -9.75 -11.23 2.62
CA ALA A 298 -10.15 -11.87 3.87
C ALA A 298 -9.55 -13.28 4.00
N GLN A 299 -9.46 -14.05 2.91
CA GLN A 299 -8.80 -15.35 2.88
C GLN A 299 -7.30 -15.23 3.14
N ASP A 300 -6.62 -14.27 2.51
CA ASP A 300 -5.21 -14.01 2.75
C ASP A 300 -4.94 -13.66 4.22
N PHE A 301 -5.76 -12.82 4.82
CA PHE A 301 -5.63 -12.47 6.24
C PHE A 301 -5.85 -13.68 7.16
N ARG A 302 -6.79 -14.58 6.86
CA ARG A 302 -6.96 -15.83 7.60
C ARG A 302 -5.71 -16.71 7.52
N LEU A 303 -5.14 -16.88 6.31
CA LEU A 303 -3.91 -17.65 6.12
C LEU A 303 -2.73 -17.03 6.87
N LEU A 304 -2.61 -15.69 6.85
CA LEU A 304 -1.57 -14.97 7.60
C LEU A 304 -1.72 -15.13 9.11
N THR A 305 -2.96 -15.09 9.63
CA THR A 305 -3.24 -15.29 11.06
C THR A 305 -2.89 -16.71 11.52
N ALA A 306 -3.03 -17.69 10.64
CA ALA A 306 -2.70 -19.10 10.95
C ALA A 306 -1.18 -19.39 10.90
N GLN A 307 -0.35 -18.52 10.32
CA GLN A 307 1.11 -18.67 10.33
C GLN A 307 1.64 -18.34 11.73
N ARG A 308 2.40 -19.29 12.30
CA ARG A 308 3.07 -19.14 13.61
C ARG A 308 4.41 -18.41 13.47
#